data_a1599ec7c1b3f63df74df9a0009af820
#
_entry.id   a1599ec7c1b3f63df74df9a0009af820
#
_cell.length_a   1.000
_cell.length_b   1.000
_cell.length_c   1.000
_cell.angle_alpha   90.00
_cell.angle_beta   90.00
_cell.angle_gamma   90.00
#
_symmetry.space_group_name_H-M   'P 1'
#
loop_
_entity.id
_entity.type
_entity.pdbx_description
1 polymer ?
#
loop_
_entity_poly.entity_id
_entity_poly.type
_entity_poly.pdbx_seq_one_letter_code
_entity_poly.pdbx_strand_id
1 'polypeptide(L)'
;MTLLQSLLEQLSGSSIMINLKDEIKFPCGLSMKNRFMLAPLTNTQSHENGILSEDEFNWLTMRAKGNFGLTMSCASHVQSIGKGFPGQLGIFGDEHIEGLKRLTDKIKSYESLAVAQLHHAGMKSPKDIIGEQPVCPSDDNKTNSRALKLDEVKRLRDNFIEAGVRAKKSGYEGVEIHGAHGYILCQFLSSKFNKREDEYGGSLENRSRIIFEIIDGIRDECGSQFLLGVRLSAERFGIKLGETKEICKKLINTNKIDFLDISLWDSFKKPEEEEHTEKSLLEHFTELDFKDVQLTVAGNIRTGKNVYEILNNKVDFVTIGRAAILHHDF
;
A
#
# COMPACT_ATOMS: atom_id res chain seq x y z
N MET A 1 44.36 -31.49 1.53
CA MET A 1 42.99 -30.91 1.37
C MET A 1 42.33 -31.64 0.23
N THR A 2 41.33 -32.44 0.53
CA THR A 2 40.64 -33.28 -0.46
C THR A 2 39.65 -32.43 -1.24
N LEU A 3 39.45 -32.77 -2.54
CA LEU A 3 38.45 -32.14 -3.41
C LEU A 3 37.05 -32.04 -2.76
N LEU A 4 36.74 -32.97 -1.85
CA LEU A 4 35.50 -33.00 -1.09
C LEU A 4 35.40 -31.86 -0.07
N GLN A 5 36.52 -31.44 0.56
CA GLN A 5 36.57 -30.29 1.46
C GLN A 5 36.41 -28.97 0.72
N SER A 6 37.00 -28.85 -0.48
CA SER A 6 36.85 -27.66 -1.34
C SER A 6 35.42 -27.53 -1.89
N LEU A 7 34.76 -28.63 -2.21
CA LEU A 7 33.35 -28.66 -2.64
C LEU A 7 32.39 -28.37 -1.49
N LEU A 8 32.69 -28.82 -0.27
CA LEU A 8 31.90 -28.50 0.93
C LEU A 8 32.09 -27.01 1.35
N GLU A 9 33.25 -26.43 1.17
CA GLU A 9 33.49 -24.99 1.39
C GLU A 9 32.84 -24.12 0.31
N GLN A 10 32.74 -24.58 -0.93
CA GLN A 10 31.97 -23.90 -1.98
C GLN A 10 30.45 -24.05 -1.82
N LEU A 11 29.99 -25.09 -1.14
CA LEU A 11 28.59 -25.30 -0.80
C LEU A 11 28.21 -24.67 0.55
N SER A 12 29.19 -24.27 1.37
CA SER A 12 29.01 -23.56 2.64
C SER A 12 29.02 -22.03 2.50
N GLY A 13 28.84 -21.48 1.30
CA GLY A 13 28.26 -20.15 1.19
C GLY A 13 26.93 -20.21 1.93
N SER A 14 26.90 -19.75 3.16
CA SER A 14 25.74 -19.73 4.03
C SER A 14 24.63 -18.92 3.35
N SER A 15 23.85 -19.54 2.49
CA SER A 15 22.52 -19.04 2.20
C SER A 15 21.79 -19.09 3.54
N ILE A 16 21.68 -17.95 4.18
CA ILE A 16 20.80 -17.80 5.35
C ILE A 16 19.45 -18.33 4.87
N MET A 17 19.07 -19.52 5.35
CA MET A 17 17.77 -20.08 4.99
C MET A 17 16.71 -19.15 5.56
N ILE A 18 15.99 -18.45 4.67
CA ILE A 18 14.91 -17.55 5.05
C ILE A 18 13.84 -18.39 5.76
N ASN A 19 13.58 -18.05 7.02
CA ASN A 19 12.48 -18.64 7.75
C ASN A 19 11.23 -17.77 7.59
N LEU A 20 10.17 -18.35 7.02
CA LEU A 20 8.89 -17.65 6.79
C LEU A 20 8.21 -17.20 8.09
N LYS A 21 8.59 -17.80 9.22
CA LYS A 21 8.07 -17.49 10.56
C LYS A 21 8.90 -16.44 11.30
N ASP A 22 9.95 -15.91 10.67
CA ASP A 22 10.72 -14.85 11.31
C ASP A 22 9.87 -13.61 11.51
N GLU A 23 10.03 -13.01 12.66
CA GLU A 23 9.42 -11.72 13.01
C GLU A 23 10.02 -10.60 12.15
N ILE A 24 9.17 -9.71 11.67
CA ILE A 24 9.58 -8.48 10.98
C ILE A 24 9.41 -7.30 11.93
N LYS A 25 10.50 -6.61 12.21
CA LYS A 25 10.51 -5.40 13.05
C LYS A 25 10.45 -4.16 12.21
N PHE A 26 9.53 -3.27 12.53
CA PHE A 26 9.37 -1.98 11.85
C PHE A 26 10.08 -0.86 12.62
N PRO A 27 10.52 0.22 11.94
CA PRO A 27 11.15 1.37 12.58
C PRO A 27 10.31 2.00 13.70
N CYS A 28 8.98 1.96 13.61
CA CYS A 28 8.07 2.45 14.64
C CYS A 28 8.07 1.63 15.95
N GLY A 29 8.78 0.51 15.98
CA GLY A 29 8.88 -0.38 17.15
C GLY A 29 7.88 -1.52 17.20
N LEU A 30 6.92 -1.56 16.28
CA LEU A 30 6.00 -2.70 16.14
C LEU A 30 6.68 -3.87 15.43
N SER A 31 6.17 -5.06 15.69
CA SER A 31 6.64 -6.28 15.04
C SER A 31 5.47 -7.07 14.44
N MET A 32 5.70 -7.65 13.29
CA MET A 32 4.82 -8.60 12.61
C MET A 32 5.34 -10.02 12.85
N LYS A 33 4.47 -10.93 13.29
CA LYS A 33 4.85 -12.28 13.76
C LYS A 33 5.41 -13.23 12.70
N ASN A 34 5.30 -12.89 11.42
CA ASN A 34 5.81 -13.68 10.28
C ASN A 34 5.94 -12.78 9.05
N ARG A 35 6.33 -13.33 7.90
CA ARG A 35 6.61 -12.60 6.66
C ARG A 35 5.41 -12.48 5.71
N PHE A 36 4.17 -12.58 6.21
CA PHE A 36 2.96 -12.55 5.37
C PHE A 36 2.03 -11.40 5.73
N MET A 37 1.79 -10.52 4.76
CA MET A 37 0.78 -9.47 4.82
C MET A 37 -0.39 -9.80 3.89
N LEU A 38 -1.61 -9.68 4.40
CA LEU A 38 -2.80 -9.68 3.56
C LEU A 38 -2.87 -8.36 2.79
N ALA A 39 -2.91 -8.43 1.46
CA ALA A 39 -3.14 -7.26 0.62
C ALA A 39 -4.52 -6.63 0.90
N PRO A 40 -4.65 -5.30 0.76
CA PRO A 40 -5.95 -4.64 0.80
C PRO A 40 -6.76 -5.01 -0.45
N LEU A 41 -7.66 -5.98 -0.30
CA LEU A 41 -8.42 -6.56 -1.41
C LEU A 41 -9.81 -5.94 -1.51
N THR A 42 -10.17 -5.47 -2.71
CA THR A 42 -11.53 -5.07 -3.05
C THR A 42 -12.46 -6.28 -2.90
N ASN A 43 -13.46 -6.18 -2.04
CA ASN A 43 -14.39 -7.28 -1.74
C ASN A 43 -15.88 -6.90 -1.90
N THR A 44 -16.20 -5.62 -2.04
CA THR A 44 -17.56 -5.09 -2.27
C THR A 44 -18.61 -5.52 -1.22
N GLN A 45 -18.18 -5.81 0.01
CA GLN A 45 -19.04 -6.44 1.02
C GLN A 45 -19.58 -5.45 2.06
N SER A 46 -18.99 -4.25 2.20
CA SER A 46 -19.48 -3.25 3.17
C SER A 46 -20.81 -2.60 2.71
N HIS A 47 -21.45 -1.88 3.62
CA HIS A 47 -22.71 -1.18 3.33
C HIS A 47 -22.48 -0.02 2.34
N GLU A 48 -23.56 0.44 1.70
CA GLU A 48 -23.48 1.52 0.71
C GLU A 48 -22.92 2.83 1.28
N ASN A 49 -23.16 3.12 2.55
CA ASN A 49 -22.63 4.27 3.25
C ASN A 49 -21.17 4.07 3.74
N GLY A 50 -20.52 2.97 3.39
CA GLY A 50 -19.16 2.64 3.79
C GLY A 50 -19.00 2.05 5.19
N ILE A 51 -20.10 1.85 5.93
CA ILE A 51 -20.03 1.20 7.24
C ILE A 51 -19.71 -0.29 7.06
N LEU A 52 -18.84 -0.79 7.92
CA LEU A 52 -18.41 -2.19 7.93
C LEU A 52 -19.60 -3.14 8.09
N SER A 53 -19.74 -4.10 7.18
CA SER A 53 -20.73 -5.17 7.26
C SER A 53 -20.18 -6.37 8.05
N GLU A 54 -21.10 -7.28 8.45
CA GLU A 54 -20.72 -8.57 9.04
C GLU A 54 -19.94 -9.45 8.03
N ASP A 55 -20.29 -9.40 6.76
CA ASP A 55 -19.62 -10.19 5.73
C ASP A 55 -18.15 -9.77 5.59
N GLU A 56 -17.87 -8.49 5.50
CA GLU A 56 -16.49 -7.99 5.43
C GLU A 56 -15.72 -8.21 6.73
N PHE A 57 -16.38 -8.02 7.88
CA PHE A 57 -15.80 -8.35 9.19
C PHE A 57 -15.37 -9.81 9.26
N ASN A 58 -16.22 -10.74 8.88
CA ASN A 58 -15.94 -12.17 8.88
C ASN A 58 -14.83 -12.52 7.88
N TRP A 59 -14.87 -11.90 6.70
CA TRP A 59 -13.89 -12.13 5.66
C TRP A 59 -12.46 -11.72 6.10
N LEU A 60 -12.31 -10.55 6.69
CA LEU A 60 -11.03 -10.04 7.17
C LEU A 60 -10.52 -10.81 8.39
N THR A 61 -11.39 -11.06 9.38
CA THR A 61 -11.00 -11.76 10.59
C THR A 61 -10.65 -13.23 10.35
N MET A 62 -11.24 -13.86 9.34
CA MET A 62 -10.87 -15.21 8.92
C MET A 62 -9.41 -15.27 8.45
N ARG A 63 -8.92 -14.26 7.72
CA ARG A 63 -7.52 -14.18 7.26
C ARG A 63 -6.56 -13.91 8.41
N ALA A 64 -6.94 -13.06 9.36
CA ALA A 64 -6.17 -12.88 10.58
C ALA A 64 -6.04 -14.20 11.37
N LYS A 65 -7.14 -14.94 11.51
CA LYS A 65 -7.15 -16.29 12.08
C LYS A 65 -6.32 -17.27 11.26
N GLY A 66 -6.27 -17.11 9.94
CA GLY A 66 -5.45 -17.87 8.99
C GLY A 66 -3.95 -17.57 9.07
N ASN A 67 -3.55 -16.81 10.08
CA ASN A 67 -2.14 -16.56 10.44
C ASN A 67 -1.39 -15.52 9.61
N PHE A 68 -2.08 -14.62 8.91
CA PHE A 68 -1.41 -13.44 8.38
C PHE A 68 -0.83 -12.60 9.52
N GLY A 69 0.46 -12.25 9.43
CA GLY A 69 1.15 -11.43 10.43
C GLY A 69 0.68 -9.98 10.44
N LEU A 70 0.23 -9.48 9.27
CA LEU A 70 -0.43 -8.19 9.10
C LEU A 70 -1.68 -8.39 8.25
N THR A 71 -2.83 -7.98 8.78
CA THR A 71 -4.11 -7.97 8.07
C THR A 71 -4.47 -6.54 7.71
N MET A 72 -4.35 -6.22 6.42
CA MET A 72 -4.76 -4.92 5.92
C MET A 72 -6.23 -4.95 5.53
N SER A 73 -7.02 -4.04 6.10
CA SER A 73 -8.39 -3.84 5.64
C SER A 73 -8.40 -3.28 4.21
N CYS A 74 -9.48 -3.49 3.48
CA CYS A 74 -9.55 -3.07 2.09
C CYS A 74 -9.38 -1.54 1.96
N ALA A 75 -9.17 -1.08 0.73
CA ALA A 75 -9.08 0.34 0.39
C ALA A 75 -10.26 1.10 0.99
N SER A 76 -10.01 1.91 2.03
CA SER A 76 -11.03 2.66 2.76
C SER A 76 -11.05 4.10 2.27
N HIS A 77 -12.19 4.55 1.73
CA HIS A 77 -12.24 5.89 1.14
C HIS A 77 -12.26 7.00 2.21
N VAL A 78 -11.42 8.01 2.00
CA VAL A 78 -11.19 9.13 2.94
C VAL A 78 -12.12 10.32 2.72
N GLN A 79 -12.89 10.30 1.64
CA GLN A 79 -13.96 11.25 1.32
C GLN A 79 -15.13 10.47 0.71
N SER A 80 -16.37 10.93 0.91
CA SER A 80 -17.56 10.31 0.29
C SER A 80 -17.44 10.24 -1.23
N ILE A 81 -16.94 11.29 -1.86
CA ILE A 81 -16.70 11.38 -3.30
C ILE A 81 -15.49 10.56 -3.79
N GLY A 82 -14.69 10.03 -2.87
CA GLY A 82 -13.56 9.16 -3.17
C GLY A 82 -13.91 7.69 -3.32
N LYS A 83 -15.17 7.31 -3.15
CA LYS A 83 -15.65 5.94 -3.32
C LYS A 83 -15.45 5.45 -4.74
N GLY A 84 -14.81 4.28 -4.88
CA GLY A 84 -14.45 3.71 -6.18
C GLY A 84 -15.36 2.60 -6.68
N PHE A 85 -16.15 1.97 -5.78
CA PHE A 85 -17.01 0.83 -6.10
C PHE A 85 -18.10 0.65 -5.05
N PRO A 86 -19.23 -0.04 -5.39
CA PRO A 86 -20.28 -0.36 -4.43
C PRO A 86 -19.74 -1.21 -3.28
N GLY A 87 -20.23 -1.00 -2.06
CA GLY A 87 -19.81 -1.77 -0.90
C GLY A 87 -18.36 -1.55 -0.46
N GLN A 88 -17.74 -0.44 -0.85
CA GLN A 88 -16.42 -0.07 -0.37
C GLN A 88 -16.47 0.41 1.07
N LEU A 89 -15.56 -0.11 1.90
CA LEU A 89 -15.36 0.35 3.28
C LEU A 89 -14.96 1.84 3.31
N GLY A 90 -15.56 2.60 4.21
CA GLY A 90 -15.28 4.01 4.43
C GLY A 90 -14.49 4.26 5.71
N ILE A 91 -13.80 5.41 5.74
CA ILE A 91 -13.11 5.94 6.92
C ILE A 91 -13.18 7.47 6.95
N PHE A 92 -14.13 8.05 6.19
CA PHE A 92 -14.26 9.48 5.99
C PHE A 92 -15.02 10.22 7.10
N GLY A 93 -15.66 9.51 8.03
CA GLY A 93 -16.44 10.07 9.13
C GLY A 93 -16.32 9.25 10.40
N ASP A 94 -16.69 9.86 11.54
CA ASP A 94 -16.57 9.23 12.85
C ASP A 94 -17.57 8.08 13.05
N GLU A 95 -18.63 8.02 12.24
CA GLU A 95 -19.61 6.92 12.19
C GLU A 95 -18.97 5.55 11.86
N HIS A 96 -17.78 5.55 11.28
CA HIS A 96 -17.04 4.32 10.95
C HIS A 96 -16.29 3.74 12.16
N ILE A 97 -15.99 4.55 13.19
CA ILE A 97 -15.06 4.20 14.29
C ILE A 97 -15.51 2.94 15.03
N GLU A 98 -16.77 2.84 15.40
CA GLU A 98 -17.25 1.72 16.23
C GLU A 98 -17.08 0.37 15.52
N GLY A 99 -17.52 0.28 14.26
CA GLY A 99 -17.37 -0.93 13.46
C GLY A 99 -15.91 -1.30 13.22
N LEU A 100 -15.09 -0.30 12.89
CA LEU A 100 -13.65 -0.49 12.67
C LEU A 100 -12.92 -0.90 13.95
N LYS A 101 -13.34 -0.36 15.12
CA LYS A 101 -12.77 -0.77 16.42
C LYS A 101 -13.05 -2.25 16.70
N ARG A 102 -14.27 -2.70 16.48
CA ARG A 102 -14.64 -4.11 16.62
C ARG A 102 -13.77 -5.00 15.71
N LEU A 103 -13.52 -4.56 14.47
CA LEU A 103 -12.69 -5.26 13.51
C LEU A 103 -11.24 -5.36 13.99
N THR A 104 -10.62 -4.24 14.39
CA THR A 104 -9.23 -4.20 14.83
C THR A 104 -9.01 -5.02 16.10
N ASP A 105 -9.93 -4.96 17.07
CA ASP A 105 -9.87 -5.77 18.30
C ASP A 105 -9.87 -7.27 17.94
N LYS A 106 -10.68 -7.68 16.97
CA LYS A 106 -10.74 -9.08 16.53
C LYS A 106 -9.49 -9.51 15.77
N ILE A 107 -8.98 -8.69 14.84
CA ILE A 107 -7.75 -8.97 14.11
C ILE A 107 -6.58 -9.15 15.09
N LYS A 108 -6.43 -8.22 16.04
CA LYS A 108 -5.36 -8.25 17.05
C LYS A 108 -5.47 -9.45 17.99
N SER A 109 -6.67 -9.96 18.25
CA SER A 109 -6.86 -11.18 19.06
C SER A 109 -6.22 -12.43 18.44
N TYR A 110 -5.86 -12.37 17.16
CA TYR A 110 -5.09 -13.41 16.44
C TYR A 110 -3.60 -13.05 16.28
N GLU A 111 -3.12 -12.07 17.05
CA GLU A 111 -1.72 -11.59 16.97
C GLU A 111 -1.32 -11.13 15.54
N SER A 112 -2.29 -10.61 14.79
CA SER A 112 -2.09 -9.97 13.49
C SER A 112 -2.13 -8.46 13.66
N LEU A 113 -1.19 -7.73 13.06
CA LEU A 113 -1.24 -6.27 13.03
C LEU A 113 -2.44 -5.82 12.20
N ALA A 114 -3.25 -4.91 12.72
CA ALA A 114 -4.38 -4.32 12.01
C ALA A 114 -3.95 -3.01 11.37
N VAL A 115 -4.00 -2.94 10.04
CA VAL A 115 -3.60 -1.76 9.25
C VAL A 115 -4.73 -1.39 8.29
N ALA A 116 -5.03 -0.09 8.14
CA ALA A 116 -6.01 0.39 7.18
C ALA A 116 -5.32 0.99 5.95
N GLN A 117 -5.80 0.65 4.74
CA GLN A 117 -5.35 1.35 3.54
C GLN A 117 -6.23 2.59 3.29
N LEU A 118 -5.61 3.77 3.23
CA LEU A 118 -6.28 5.05 2.96
C LEU A 118 -6.34 5.29 1.45
N HIS A 119 -7.53 5.55 0.94
CA HIS A 119 -7.83 5.54 -0.49
C HIS A 119 -8.77 6.66 -0.92
N HIS A 120 -8.62 7.10 -2.17
CA HIS A 120 -9.57 7.92 -2.88
C HIS A 120 -9.48 7.59 -4.38
N ALA A 121 -10.60 7.21 -5.01
CA ALA A 121 -10.56 6.70 -6.39
C ALA A 121 -10.26 7.78 -7.44
N GLY A 122 -10.48 9.05 -7.13
CA GLY A 122 -10.22 10.14 -8.05
C GLY A 122 -11.07 10.05 -9.32
N MET A 123 -10.44 10.16 -10.49
CA MET A 123 -11.13 10.02 -11.80
C MET A 123 -11.83 8.67 -12.00
N LYS A 124 -11.52 7.69 -11.16
CA LYS A 124 -12.14 6.35 -11.21
C LYS A 124 -13.37 6.23 -10.32
N SER A 125 -13.74 7.27 -9.58
CA SER A 125 -14.98 7.28 -8.81
C SER A 125 -16.18 7.27 -9.77
N PRO A 126 -17.08 6.27 -9.72
CA PRO A 126 -18.25 6.23 -10.61
C PRO A 126 -19.25 7.32 -10.21
N LYS A 127 -19.62 8.17 -11.17
CA LYS A 127 -20.52 9.31 -10.96
C LYS A 127 -21.87 8.91 -10.35
N ASP A 128 -22.43 7.79 -10.78
CA ASP A 128 -23.70 7.25 -10.29
C ASP A 128 -23.63 6.74 -8.85
N ILE A 129 -22.43 6.38 -8.38
CA ILE A 129 -22.20 5.92 -6.99
C ILE A 129 -21.95 7.10 -6.05
N ILE A 130 -21.15 8.09 -6.50
CA ILE A 130 -20.79 9.24 -5.65
C ILE A 130 -21.80 10.41 -5.76
N GLY A 131 -22.70 10.38 -6.74
CA GLY A 131 -23.74 11.39 -6.93
C GLY A 131 -23.28 12.70 -7.57
N GLU A 132 -21.98 12.84 -7.87
CA GLU A 132 -21.41 14.05 -8.45
C GLU A 132 -20.28 13.75 -9.43
N GLN A 133 -19.75 14.79 -10.09
CA GLN A 133 -18.64 14.64 -11.04
C GLN A 133 -17.37 14.20 -10.32
N PRO A 134 -16.68 13.14 -10.79
CA PRO A 134 -15.41 12.71 -10.22
C PRO A 134 -14.36 13.82 -10.26
N VAL A 135 -13.40 13.76 -9.35
CA VAL A 135 -12.32 14.74 -9.24
C VAL A 135 -10.96 14.12 -9.56
N CYS A 136 -10.04 14.92 -10.07
CA CYS A 136 -8.68 14.51 -10.42
C CYS A 136 -7.72 15.71 -10.36
N PRO A 137 -6.41 15.52 -10.56
CA PRO A 137 -5.46 16.64 -10.54
C PRO A 137 -5.72 17.69 -11.64
N SER A 138 -6.16 17.26 -12.84
CA SER A 138 -6.43 18.13 -13.99
C SER A 138 -7.61 17.55 -14.75
N ASP A 139 -8.39 18.40 -15.44
CA ASP A 139 -9.57 17.96 -16.20
C ASP A 139 -9.25 16.77 -17.12
N ASP A 140 -10.11 15.77 -17.12
CA ASP A 140 -10.02 14.59 -17.98
C ASP A 140 -11.36 14.32 -18.66
N ASN A 141 -11.41 14.61 -19.98
CA ASN A 141 -12.62 14.42 -20.76
C ASN A 141 -13.01 12.94 -20.95
N LYS A 142 -12.05 12.01 -20.85
CA LYS A 142 -12.31 10.58 -21.05
C LYS A 142 -13.11 10.00 -19.90
N THR A 143 -12.82 10.43 -18.68
CA THR A 143 -13.51 10.00 -17.47
C THR A 143 -14.58 11.00 -17.04
N ASN A 144 -14.71 12.12 -17.76
CA ASN A 144 -15.58 13.24 -17.39
C ASN A 144 -15.29 13.73 -15.94
N SER A 145 -14.01 13.79 -15.58
CA SER A 145 -13.56 14.26 -14.29
C SER A 145 -13.10 15.71 -14.34
N ARG A 146 -13.35 16.44 -13.25
CA ARG A 146 -12.90 17.84 -13.14
C ARG A 146 -11.63 17.97 -12.31
N ALA A 147 -10.85 19.00 -12.61
CA ALA A 147 -9.69 19.36 -11.81
C ALA A 147 -10.12 19.80 -10.42
N LEU A 148 -9.37 19.36 -9.39
CA LEU A 148 -9.44 19.91 -8.04
C LEU A 148 -8.87 21.32 -8.05
N LYS A 149 -9.56 22.26 -7.38
CA LYS A 149 -9.01 23.59 -7.06
C LYS A 149 -7.91 23.43 -6.01
N LEU A 150 -7.06 24.43 -5.84
CA LEU A 150 -5.94 24.36 -4.90
C LEU A 150 -6.39 24.12 -3.44
N ASP A 151 -7.47 24.78 -3.02
CA ASP A 151 -8.06 24.58 -1.69
C ASP A 151 -8.66 23.16 -1.53
N GLU A 152 -9.22 22.59 -2.60
CA GLU A 152 -9.72 21.21 -2.61
C GLU A 152 -8.58 20.20 -2.54
N VAL A 153 -7.41 20.46 -3.14
CA VAL A 153 -6.20 19.61 -3.00
C VAL A 153 -5.73 19.61 -1.55
N LYS A 154 -5.68 20.78 -0.92
CA LYS A 154 -5.30 20.90 0.49
C LYS A 154 -6.31 20.19 1.42
N ARG A 155 -7.60 20.28 1.12
CA ARG A 155 -8.64 19.53 1.85
C ARG A 155 -8.52 18.02 1.65
N LEU A 156 -8.23 17.56 0.43
CA LEU A 156 -7.97 16.15 0.16
C LEU A 156 -6.80 15.63 1.01
N ARG A 157 -5.67 16.37 1.05
CA ARG A 157 -4.54 16.08 1.94
C ARG A 157 -4.99 15.95 3.39
N ASP A 158 -5.73 16.94 3.89
CA ASP A 158 -6.19 16.99 5.27
C ASP A 158 -7.14 15.82 5.59
N ASN A 159 -7.99 15.42 4.66
CA ASN A 159 -8.87 14.26 4.86
C ASN A 159 -8.11 12.92 4.89
N PHE A 160 -7.00 12.77 4.17
CA PHE A 160 -6.10 11.62 4.37
C PHE A 160 -5.50 11.61 5.76
N ILE A 161 -5.08 12.76 6.28
CA ILE A 161 -4.52 12.90 7.63
C ILE A 161 -5.58 12.59 8.69
N GLU A 162 -6.77 13.17 8.58
CA GLU A 162 -7.90 12.91 9.46
C GLU A 162 -8.32 11.44 9.45
N ALA A 163 -8.27 10.78 8.29
CA ALA A 163 -8.53 9.35 8.17
C ALA A 163 -7.47 8.52 8.91
N GLY A 164 -6.21 8.93 8.89
CA GLY A 164 -5.15 8.34 9.69
C GLY A 164 -5.41 8.46 11.20
N VAL A 165 -5.83 9.64 11.65
CA VAL A 165 -6.25 9.89 13.05
C VAL A 165 -7.45 9.01 13.42
N ARG A 166 -8.42 8.92 12.52
CA ARG A 166 -9.62 8.07 12.72
C ARG A 166 -9.26 6.59 12.79
N ALA A 167 -8.34 6.13 11.94
CA ALA A 167 -7.81 4.77 12.02
C ALA A 167 -7.17 4.48 13.38
N LYS A 168 -6.35 5.39 13.89
CA LYS A 168 -5.74 5.28 15.23
C LYS A 168 -6.80 5.22 16.32
N LYS A 169 -7.81 6.08 16.30
CA LYS A 169 -8.96 6.06 17.22
C LYS A 169 -9.73 4.73 17.16
N SER A 170 -9.81 4.12 15.99
CA SER A 170 -10.45 2.82 15.76
C SER A 170 -9.57 1.63 16.16
N GLY A 171 -8.40 1.85 16.75
CA GLY A 171 -7.51 0.81 17.24
C GLY A 171 -6.64 0.14 16.18
N TYR A 172 -6.57 0.68 14.95
CA TYR A 172 -5.55 0.29 13.99
C TYR A 172 -4.16 0.63 14.52
N GLU A 173 -3.20 -0.23 14.26
CA GLU A 173 -1.81 -0.02 14.64
C GLU A 173 -1.05 0.79 13.61
N GLY A 174 -1.65 1.01 12.45
CA GLY A 174 -1.09 1.81 11.39
C GLY A 174 -2.01 1.99 10.19
N VAL A 175 -1.48 2.71 9.20
CA VAL A 175 -2.12 2.93 7.91
C VAL A 175 -1.13 2.77 6.76
N GLU A 176 -1.66 2.45 5.58
CA GLU A 176 -0.94 2.50 4.31
C GLU A 176 -1.58 3.57 3.42
N ILE A 177 -0.76 4.49 2.92
CA ILE A 177 -1.18 5.51 1.96
C ILE A 177 -1.20 4.88 0.57
N HIS A 178 -2.38 4.87 -0.09
CA HIS A 178 -2.54 4.27 -1.40
C HIS A 178 -2.14 5.22 -2.53
N GLY A 179 -0.88 5.17 -2.94
CA GLY A 179 -0.30 5.94 -4.05
C GLY A 179 -0.18 5.17 -5.37
N ALA A 180 -0.96 4.10 -5.57
CA ALA A 180 -0.83 3.17 -6.68
C ALA A 180 -2.09 3.07 -7.56
N HIS A 181 -2.04 2.23 -8.60
CA HIS A 181 -3.16 1.71 -9.39
C HIS A 181 -3.97 2.76 -10.16
N GLY A 182 -3.42 3.95 -10.37
CA GLY A 182 -4.11 5.03 -11.07
C GLY A 182 -5.27 5.63 -10.27
N TYR A 183 -5.26 5.56 -8.94
CA TYR A 183 -6.14 6.29 -8.05
C TYR A 183 -5.61 7.69 -7.75
N ILE A 184 -6.28 8.50 -6.94
CA ILE A 184 -6.03 9.94 -6.87
C ILE A 184 -4.56 10.31 -6.63
N LEU A 185 -3.88 9.70 -5.66
CA LEU A 185 -2.47 10.02 -5.38
C LEU A 185 -1.54 9.58 -6.51
N CYS A 186 -1.84 8.43 -7.15
CA CYS A 186 -1.15 7.98 -8.35
C CYS A 186 -1.41 8.93 -9.53
N GLN A 187 -2.62 9.49 -9.65
CA GLN A 187 -2.95 10.51 -10.65
C GLN A 187 -2.14 11.79 -10.43
N PHE A 188 -1.91 12.20 -9.17
CA PHE A 188 -1.01 13.33 -8.86
C PHE A 188 0.43 13.05 -9.27
N LEU A 189 0.95 11.84 -9.03
CA LEU A 189 2.30 11.44 -9.44
C LEU A 189 2.49 11.44 -10.97
N SER A 190 1.43 11.13 -11.72
CA SER A 190 1.48 10.92 -13.15
C SER A 190 1.66 12.23 -13.94
N SER A 191 2.72 12.35 -14.72
CA SER A 191 2.91 13.46 -15.65
C SER A 191 1.88 13.45 -16.80
N LYS A 192 1.21 12.31 -17.02
CA LYS A 192 0.14 12.17 -18.04
C LYS A 192 -1.18 12.80 -17.57
N PHE A 193 -1.56 12.57 -16.30
CA PHE A 193 -2.84 13.03 -15.74
C PHE A 193 -2.74 14.32 -14.97
N ASN A 194 -1.57 14.64 -14.41
CA ASN A 194 -1.33 15.87 -13.67
C ASN A 194 -0.67 16.91 -14.57
N LYS A 195 -1.47 17.89 -15.03
CA LYS A 195 -1.07 19.05 -15.84
C LYS A 195 -1.18 20.36 -15.06
N ARG A 196 -1.17 20.28 -13.71
CA ARG A 196 -1.24 21.46 -12.85
C ARG A 196 0.00 22.33 -12.98
N GLU A 197 -0.20 23.62 -12.81
CA GLU A 197 0.86 24.66 -12.85
C GLU A 197 1.13 25.25 -11.47
N ASP A 198 0.42 24.76 -10.43
CA ASP A 198 0.64 25.15 -9.03
C ASP A 198 1.67 24.24 -8.33
N GLU A 199 1.82 24.40 -7.00
CA GLU A 199 2.78 23.63 -6.19
C GLU A 199 2.58 22.11 -6.19
N TYR A 200 1.49 21.58 -6.76
CA TYR A 200 1.21 20.15 -6.86
C TYR A 200 1.37 19.60 -8.30
N GLY A 201 1.94 20.37 -9.22
CA GLY A 201 2.12 19.98 -10.61
C GLY A 201 3.48 20.33 -11.19
N GLY A 202 3.77 19.86 -12.40
CA GLY A 202 5.02 20.09 -13.11
C GLY A 202 6.12 19.10 -12.73
N SER A 203 7.07 19.48 -11.89
CA SER A 203 8.19 18.63 -11.47
C SER A 203 7.74 17.40 -10.69
N LEU A 204 8.56 16.34 -10.67
CA LEU A 204 8.28 15.15 -9.85
C LEU A 204 8.15 15.50 -8.37
N GLU A 205 8.93 16.45 -7.89
CA GLU A 205 8.84 16.95 -6.52
C GLU A 205 7.45 17.53 -6.24
N ASN A 206 6.94 18.40 -7.10
CA ASN A 206 5.61 18.98 -6.94
C ASN A 206 4.51 17.93 -7.07
N ARG A 207 4.60 17.03 -8.06
CA ARG A 207 3.62 15.95 -8.26
C ARG A 207 3.54 14.98 -7.09
N SER A 208 4.64 14.76 -6.38
CA SER A 208 4.69 13.91 -5.20
C SER A 208 4.40 14.64 -3.88
N ARG A 209 4.37 15.97 -3.87
CA ARG A 209 4.23 16.83 -2.68
C ARG A 209 3.08 16.40 -1.76
N ILE A 210 1.91 16.13 -2.31
CA ILE A 210 0.73 15.76 -1.53
C ILE A 210 0.98 14.50 -0.68
N ILE A 211 1.72 13.51 -1.21
CA ILE A 211 2.05 12.27 -0.47
C ILE A 211 2.96 12.60 0.72
N PHE A 212 3.99 13.42 0.52
CA PHE A 212 4.90 13.82 1.59
C PHE A 212 4.20 14.65 2.67
N GLU A 213 3.31 15.56 2.29
CA GLU A 213 2.50 16.35 3.23
C GLU A 213 1.53 15.47 4.03
N ILE A 214 0.93 14.44 3.42
CA ILE A 214 0.09 13.45 4.13
C ILE A 214 0.93 12.67 5.15
N ILE A 215 2.13 12.22 4.77
CA ILE A 215 3.05 11.53 5.68
C ILE A 215 3.41 12.41 6.87
N ASP A 216 3.76 13.67 6.62
CA ASP A 216 4.11 14.63 7.66
C ASP A 216 2.94 14.83 8.62
N GLY A 217 1.74 15.09 8.09
CA GLY A 217 0.55 15.28 8.91
C GLY A 217 0.15 14.04 9.73
N ILE A 218 0.26 12.84 9.16
CA ILE A 218 0.00 11.59 9.92
C ILE A 218 1.04 11.42 11.03
N ARG A 219 2.32 11.72 10.78
CA ARG A 219 3.36 11.65 11.81
C ARG A 219 3.13 12.67 12.92
N ASP A 220 2.74 13.89 12.57
CA ASP A 220 2.46 14.94 13.55
C ASP A 220 1.26 14.58 14.44
N GLU A 221 0.18 14.04 13.87
CA GLU A 221 -1.05 13.73 14.59
C GLU A 221 -1.04 12.35 15.27
N CYS A 222 -0.42 11.36 14.64
CA CYS A 222 -0.45 9.96 15.12
C CYS A 222 0.82 9.55 15.87
N GLY A 223 1.92 10.29 15.71
CA GLY A 223 3.20 10.00 16.36
C GLY A 223 4.05 8.95 15.64
N SER A 224 5.28 8.75 16.17
CA SER A 224 6.30 7.89 15.56
C SER A 224 6.05 6.40 15.74
N GLN A 225 5.22 5.99 16.70
CA GLN A 225 4.92 4.58 16.99
C GLN A 225 3.74 4.04 16.15
N PHE A 226 3.07 4.90 15.38
CA PHE A 226 1.99 4.49 14.49
C PHE A 226 2.59 3.99 13.17
N LEU A 227 2.33 2.73 12.81
CA LEU A 227 2.90 2.10 11.61
C LEU A 227 2.43 2.86 10.34
N LEU A 228 3.36 3.26 9.50
CA LEU A 228 3.06 4.03 8.30
C LEU A 228 3.72 3.42 7.08
N GLY A 229 2.91 2.91 6.18
CA GLY A 229 3.34 2.41 4.87
C GLY A 229 2.87 3.29 3.73
N VAL A 230 3.52 3.13 2.58
CA VAL A 230 3.13 3.74 1.31
C VAL A 230 3.11 2.67 0.23
N ARG A 231 2.01 2.59 -0.52
CA ARG A 231 1.91 1.72 -1.68
C ARG A 231 2.08 2.49 -2.97
N LEU A 232 2.98 2.01 -3.84
CA LEU A 232 3.24 2.60 -5.15
C LEU A 232 3.12 1.55 -6.26
N SER A 233 2.68 1.96 -7.44
CA SER A 233 2.85 1.18 -8.67
C SER A 233 4.27 1.36 -9.18
N ALA A 234 4.92 0.26 -9.59
CA ALA A 234 6.28 0.31 -10.14
C ALA A 234 6.35 1.15 -11.42
N GLU A 235 5.35 0.99 -12.24
CA GLU A 235 5.18 1.61 -13.56
C GLU A 235 3.69 1.67 -13.93
N ARG A 236 3.33 2.06 -15.16
CA ARG A 236 1.96 2.19 -15.66
C ARG A 236 1.24 3.43 -15.13
N PHE A 237 -0.01 3.62 -15.51
CA PHE A 237 -0.86 4.74 -15.07
C PHE A 237 -0.24 6.14 -15.31
N GLY A 238 0.64 6.24 -16.34
CA GLY A 238 1.36 7.47 -16.65
C GLY A 238 2.50 7.80 -15.68
N ILE A 239 3.00 6.79 -14.97
CA ILE A 239 4.19 6.85 -14.12
C ILE A 239 5.31 6.05 -14.79
N LYS A 240 6.52 6.57 -14.74
CA LYS A 240 7.73 5.91 -15.24
C LYS A 240 8.46 5.19 -14.11
N LEU A 241 9.09 4.05 -14.43
CA LEU A 241 9.86 3.27 -13.47
C LEU A 241 10.95 4.09 -12.77
N GLY A 242 11.69 4.90 -13.53
CA GLY A 242 12.72 5.78 -12.98
C GLY A 242 12.18 6.80 -11.97
N GLU A 243 11.01 7.40 -12.26
CA GLU A 243 10.33 8.32 -11.35
C GLU A 243 9.89 7.62 -10.06
N THR A 244 9.32 6.41 -10.15
CA THR A 244 8.92 5.64 -8.97
C THR A 244 10.13 5.30 -8.09
N LYS A 245 11.25 4.87 -8.69
CA LYS A 245 12.50 4.62 -7.95
C LYS A 245 13.01 5.87 -7.24
N GLU A 246 12.92 7.03 -7.87
CA GLU A 246 13.31 8.31 -7.25
C GLU A 246 12.40 8.67 -6.07
N ILE A 247 11.08 8.49 -6.21
CA ILE A 247 10.12 8.69 -5.11
C ILE A 247 10.42 7.74 -3.96
N CYS A 248 10.68 6.46 -4.23
CA CYS A 248 11.07 5.48 -3.19
C CYS A 248 12.31 5.95 -2.41
N LYS A 249 13.37 6.39 -3.10
CA LYS A 249 14.57 6.93 -2.45
C LYS A 249 14.26 8.14 -1.56
N LYS A 250 13.44 9.07 -2.05
CA LYS A 250 13.03 10.25 -1.26
C LYS A 250 12.23 9.83 -0.04
N LEU A 251 11.25 8.91 -0.17
CA LEU A 251 10.44 8.39 0.93
C LEU A 251 11.31 7.73 2.01
N ILE A 252 12.23 6.84 1.61
CA ILE A 252 13.17 6.18 2.52
C ILE A 252 14.01 7.22 3.29
N ASN A 253 14.49 8.25 2.61
CA ASN A 253 15.35 9.29 3.19
C ASN A 253 14.61 10.22 4.16
N THR A 254 13.27 10.22 4.20
CA THR A 254 12.51 10.98 5.21
C THR A 254 12.66 10.41 6.61
N ASN A 255 12.96 9.12 6.75
CA ASN A 255 12.88 8.37 8.01
C ASN A 255 11.49 8.45 8.69
N LYS A 256 10.44 8.66 7.90
CA LYS A 256 9.06 8.85 8.40
C LYS A 256 8.12 7.70 8.05
N ILE A 257 8.57 6.75 7.22
CA ILE A 257 7.79 5.58 6.83
C ILE A 257 8.45 4.30 7.37
N ASP A 258 7.63 3.29 7.59
CA ASP A 258 8.07 2.00 8.14
C ASP A 258 8.22 0.93 7.06
N PHE A 259 7.40 1.00 6.01
CA PHE A 259 7.50 0.08 4.88
C PHE A 259 7.04 0.71 3.56
N LEU A 260 7.55 0.17 2.47
CA LEU A 260 7.09 0.40 1.10
C LEU A 260 6.48 -0.88 0.54
N ASP A 261 5.25 -0.79 0.04
CA ASP A 261 4.54 -1.84 -0.70
C ASP A 261 4.56 -1.53 -2.20
N ILE A 262 5.38 -2.24 -2.95
CA ILE A 262 5.49 -2.02 -4.39
C ILE A 262 4.59 -3.00 -5.13
N SER A 263 3.60 -2.45 -5.82
CA SER A 263 2.69 -3.22 -6.67
C SER A 263 3.33 -3.46 -8.03
N LEU A 264 3.83 -4.68 -8.24
CA LEU A 264 4.56 -5.09 -9.43
C LEU A 264 3.66 -5.68 -10.52
N TRP A 265 2.38 -5.98 -10.20
CA TRP A 265 1.46 -6.73 -11.05
C TRP A 265 1.88 -8.20 -11.25
N ASP A 266 3.11 -8.42 -11.69
CA ASP A 266 3.82 -9.68 -11.70
C ASP A 266 5.27 -9.41 -11.27
N SER A 267 5.71 -10.04 -10.18
CA SER A 267 7.01 -9.78 -9.55
C SER A 267 8.19 -10.15 -10.46
N PHE A 268 7.98 -11.09 -11.37
CA PHE A 268 9.05 -11.65 -12.22
C PHE A 268 9.04 -11.09 -13.64
N LYS A 269 8.06 -10.24 -13.99
CA LYS A 269 8.03 -9.62 -15.31
C LYS A 269 9.14 -8.58 -15.46
N LYS A 270 9.50 -8.32 -16.70
CA LYS A 270 10.35 -7.19 -17.07
C LYS A 270 9.54 -5.90 -17.15
N PRO A 271 10.18 -4.72 -16.99
CA PRO A 271 9.54 -3.43 -17.21
C PRO A 271 8.91 -3.30 -18.60
N GLU A 272 7.88 -2.44 -18.70
CA GLU A 272 7.29 -2.07 -19.99
C GLU A 272 8.20 -1.09 -20.77
N GLU A 273 9.04 -0.33 -20.08
CA GLU A 273 10.02 0.58 -20.70
C GLU A 273 11.22 -0.24 -21.20
N GLU A 274 11.43 -0.28 -22.55
CA GLU A 274 12.47 -1.11 -23.21
C GLU A 274 13.88 -0.85 -22.66
N GLU A 275 14.19 0.38 -22.27
CA GLU A 275 15.46 0.80 -21.72
C GLU A 275 15.81 0.19 -20.35
N HIS A 276 14.86 -0.48 -19.70
CA HIS A 276 14.97 -1.07 -18.36
C HIS A 276 14.78 -2.60 -18.35
N THR A 277 14.75 -3.25 -19.51
CA THR A 277 14.44 -4.68 -19.61
C THR A 277 15.61 -5.61 -19.30
N GLU A 278 16.78 -5.09 -18.93
CA GLU A 278 17.92 -5.89 -18.48
C GLU A 278 17.64 -6.66 -17.19
N LYS A 279 16.72 -6.17 -16.36
CA LYS A 279 16.33 -6.76 -15.06
C LYS A 279 14.83 -6.90 -14.97
N SER A 280 14.37 -7.74 -14.03
CA SER A 280 12.95 -7.82 -13.65
C SER A 280 12.52 -6.58 -12.87
N LEU A 281 11.20 -6.31 -12.80
CA LEU A 281 10.67 -5.24 -11.96
C LEU A 281 11.11 -5.41 -10.50
N LEU A 282 11.11 -6.63 -9.98
CA LEU A 282 11.55 -6.93 -8.62
C LEU A 282 13.00 -6.47 -8.39
N GLU A 283 13.93 -6.83 -9.28
CA GLU A 283 15.34 -6.49 -9.16
C GLU A 283 15.57 -4.98 -9.18
N HIS A 284 14.80 -4.21 -9.94
CA HIS A 284 14.88 -2.75 -9.95
C HIS A 284 14.62 -2.10 -8.59
N PHE A 285 13.78 -2.71 -7.75
CA PHE A 285 13.49 -2.19 -6.41
C PHE A 285 14.42 -2.77 -5.35
N THR A 286 14.76 -4.05 -5.42
CA THR A 286 15.65 -4.70 -4.42
C THR A 286 17.10 -4.22 -4.47
N GLU A 287 17.48 -3.45 -5.49
CA GLU A 287 18.78 -2.75 -5.58
C GLU A 287 18.82 -1.42 -4.83
N LEU A 288 17.67 -0.89 -4.43
CA LEU A 288 17.60 0.34 -3.65
C LEU A 288 18.08 0.07 -2.22
N ASP A 289 18.74 1.06 -1.64
CA ASP A 289 19.12 1.03 -0.21
C ASP A 289 17.90 1.43 0.64
N PHE A 290 17.22 0.45 1.22
CA PHE A 290 16.03 0.65 2.05
C PHE A 290 16.36 1.10 3.48
N LYS A 291 17.62 1.05 3.91
CA LYS A 291 18.01 1.37 5.30
C LYS A 291 17.17 0.54 6.28
N ASP A 292 16.44 1.21 7.19
CA ASP A 292 15.55 0.55 8.17
C ASP A 292 14.12 0.34 7.67
N VAL A 293 13.77 0.92 6.50
CA VAL A 293 12.43 0.77 5.90
C VAL A 293 12.28 -0.64 5.34
N GLN A 294 11.18 -1.31 5.66
CA GLN A 294 10.92 -2.67 5.17
C GLN A 294 10.34 -2.64 3.76
N LEU A 295 10.82 -3.53 2.89
CA LEU A 295 10.28 -3.71 1.54
C LEU A 295 9.29 -4.87 1.51
N THR A 296 8.11 -4.63 0.98
CA THR A 296 7.18 -5.68 0.54
C THR A 296 6.77 -5.47 -0.91
N VAL A 297 6.43 -6.55 -1.57
CA VAL A 297 5.94 -6.52 -2.96
C VAL A 297 4.67 -7.34 -3.11
N ALA A 298 3.81 -6.88 -4.00
CA ALA A 298 2.64 -7.60 -4.47
C ALA A 298 2.74 -7.83 -5.98
N GLY A 299 2.52 -9.04 -6.42
CA GLY A 299 2.52 -9.34 -7.85
C GLY A 299 2.60 -10.83 -8.15
N ASN A 300 1.46 -11.43 -8.46
CA ASN A 300 1.33 -12.81 -8.91
C ASN A 300 1.95 -13.88 -7.97
N ILE A 301 1.93 -13.63 -6.67
CA ILE A 301 2.42 -14.55 -5.63
C ILE A 301 1.30 -15.54 -5.33
N ARG A 302 1.49 -16.80 -5.71
CA ARG A 302 0.44 -17.84 -5.64
C ARG A 302 0.85 -19.10 -4.91
N THR A 303 2.14 -19.30 -4.70
CA THR A 303 2.71 -20.54 -4.12
C THR A 303 3.83 -20.23 -3.16
N GLY A 304 4.12 -21.15 -2.23
CA GLY A 304 5.26 -21.04 -1.35
C GLY A 304 6.59 -20.91 -2.11
N LYS A 305 6.70 -21.52 -3.30
CA LYS A 305 7.87 -21.34 -4.16
C LYS A 305 8.06 -19.90 -4.58
N ASN A 306 6.98 -19.20 -5.01
CA ASN A 306 7.05 -17.79 -5.34
C ASN A 306 7.46 -16.93 -4.12
N VAL A 307 6.97 -17.28 -2.93
CA VAL A 307 7.33 -16.58 -1.68
C VAL A 307 8.82 -16.68 -1.43
N TYR A 308 9.39 -17.88 -1.44
CA TYR A 308 10.84 -18.08 -1.24
C TYR A 308 11.67 -17.36 -2.30
N GLU A 309 11.26 -17.41 -3.56
CA GLU A 309 11.97 -16.75 -4.66
C GLU A 309 12.01 -15.22 -4.45
N ILE A 310 10.90 -14.61 -4.03
CA ILE A 310 10.82 -13.18 -3.76
C ILE A 310 11.66 -12.81 -2.53
N LEU A 311 11.51 -13.52 -1.43
CA LEU A 311 12.25 -13.23 -0.20
C LEU A 311 13.76 -13.40 -0.39
N ASN A 312 14.21 -14.36 -1.20
CA ASN A 312 15.63 -14.53 -1.55
C ASN A 312 16.19 -13.36 -2.38
N ASN A 313 15.32 -12.53 -2.97
CA ASN A 313 15.71 -11.29 -3.65
C ASN A 313 15.70 -10.06 -2.72
N LYS A 314 15.96 -10.21 -1.43
CA LYS A 314 16.08 -9.12 -0.44
C LYS A 314 14.76 -8.36 -0.21
N VAL A 315 13.65 -9.02 -0.34
CA VAL A 315 12.34 -8.52 0.11
C VAL A 315 12.14 -8.98 1.55
N ASP A 316 11.64 -8.12 2.43
CA ASP A 316 11.51 -8.41 3.86
C ASP A 316 10.30 -9.28 4.16
N PHE A 317 9.16 -9.00 3.52
CA PHE A 317 7.92 -9.75 3.65
C PHE A 317 7.10 -9.65 2.35
N VAL A 318 6.07 -10.49 2.20
CA VAL A 318 5.26 -10.57 0.98
C VAL A 318 3.83 -10.10 1.20
N THR A 319 3.29 -9.40 0.21
CA THR A 319 1.89 -8.96 0.16
C THR A 319 1.08 -9.94 -0.67
N ILE A 320 0.21 -10.72 -0.02
CA ILE A 320 -0.58 -11.77 -0.65
C ILE A 320 -1.97 -11.24 -1.00
N GLY A 321 -2.26 -11.23 -2.28
CA GLY A 321 -3.56 -10.79 -2.82
C GLY A 321 -4.47 -11.94 -3.19
N ARG A 322 -4.59 -12.22 -4.49
CA ARG A 322 -5.55 -13.19 -5.05
C ARG A 322 -5.48 -14.59 -4.45
N ALA A 323 -4.30 -15.05 -4.06
CA ALA A 323 -4.16 -16.36 -3.41
C ALA A 323 -4.89 -16.38 -2.05
N ALA A 324 -4.90 -15.28 -1.31
CA ALA A 324 -5.62 -15.17 -0.04
C ALA A 324 -7.17 -15.12 -0.18
N ILE A 325 -7.68 -14.90 -1.39
CA ILE A 325 -9.12 -15.03 -1.67
C ILE A 325 -9.51 -16.50 -1.61
N LEU A 326 -8.70 -17.36 -2.20
CA LEU A 326 -8.94 -18.80 -2.25
C LEU A 326 -8.50 -19.52 -0.97
N HIS A 327 -7.44 -19.03 -0.34
CA HIS A 327 -6.80 -19.65 0.82
C HIS A 327 -6.61 -18.62 1.91
N HIS A 328 -7.54 -18.59 2.87
CA HIS A 328 -7.49 -17.65 4.01
C HIS A 328 -6.31 -17.90 4.96
N ASP A 329 -5.67 -19.04 4.83
CA ASP A 329 -4.54 -19.57 5.60
C ASP A 329 -3.32 -19.86 4.71
N PHE A 330 -3.11 -19.06 3.68
CA PHE A 330 -2.07 -19.19 2.65
C PHE A 330 -0.67 -19.53 3.18
#